data_a534a5e717cc132af660b95e9d4b0eb5
#
_entry.id   a534a5e717cc132af660b95e9d4b0eb5
#
_cell.length_a   1.000
_cell.length_b   1.000
_cell.length_c   1.000
_cell.angle_alpha   90.00
_cell.angle_beta   90.00
_cell.angle_gamma   90.00
#
_symmetry.space_group_name_H-M   'P 1'
#
loop_
_entity.id
_entity.type
_entity.pdbx_description
1 polymer ?
#
loop_
_entity_poly.entity_id
_entity_poly.type
_entity_poly.pdbx_seq_one_letter_code
_entity_poly.pdbx_strand_id
1 'polypeptide(L)'
;MPSNEHSTLARLTPSRLLPRLAQSRPLMIALATVVLLAIAGTTYGYAALTKSVTLSLDGRSEQVTAMGGTVGDVLDSEGIEVGAHDVVAPGLDEKVVDGSRITVRFGRPLELSVDGDSQTYWVTSTDVAGALGEIGQRFSGADLSTSRGGSIDRAGLKLAVVTPKTLTLKIGDKKPVTREVTALTVEDALDKMGVQVGKRDQTRPAREHQLTDGDRIVFTDIRVVTKHVKGEAVDFGSVEQDDSSMVEGETTVVRSGTEGLRDVTYRLTFRNGRLTVTKVLHQHVLRAPVDELVKVGTQAAPAPTTNFTGGGTVWDSLAQCEAGGNWAINTGNGYYGGLQFNLGTWQSYGGSGLPSNASRETQIAIATKVRDASGGYGAWPGCAASLGLPT
;
A
#
# COMPACT_ATOMS: atom_id res chain seq x y z
N MET A 1 -14.01 -42.24 -83.39
CA MET A 1 -13.51 -42.79 -84.72
C MET A 1 -12.00 -42.62 -84.78
N PRO A 2 -11.37 -43.54 -85.40
CA PRO A 2 -10.89 -44.85 -84.91
C PRO A 2 -9.34 -44.81 -84.98
N SER A 3 -8.60 -45.69 -84.42
CA SER A 3 -8.36 -47.04 -84.94
C SER A 3 -7.42 -47.81 -84.08
N ASN A 4 -7.79 -48.99 -83.90
CA ASN A 4 -6.98 -50.16 -83.59
C ASN A 4 -5.58 -50.15 -84.19
N GLU A 5 -4.60 -50.62 -83.44
CA GLU A 5 -3.66 -51.61 -83.94
C GLU A 5 -3.24 -52.58 -82.87
N HIS A 6 -3.54 -53.81 -83.11
CA HIS A 6 -3.12 -55.01 -82.38
C HIS A 6 -1.60 -55.17 -82.58
N SER A 7 -0.90 -55.44 -81.50
CA SER A 7 0.40 -56.05 -81.52
C SER A 7 0.48 -57.25 -80.60
N THR A 8 0.58 -58.36 -81.20
CA THR A 8 0.69 -59.70 -80.73
C THR A 8 1.91 -59.86 -79.79
N LEU A 9 1.66 -60.12 -78.51
CA LEU A 9 2.70 -60.63 -77.62
C LEU A 9 2.81 -62.15 -77.73
N ALA A 10 3.96 -62.53 -78.28
CA ALA A 10 4.38 -63.95 -78.32
C ALA A 10 4.58 -64.47 -76.90
N ARG A 11 3.85 -65.54 -76.59
CA ARG A 11 4.06 -66.31 -75.37
C ARG A 11 5.39 -67.06 -75.45
N LEU A 12 6.38 -66.63 -74.65
CA LEU A 12 7.55 -67.44 -74.32
C LEU A 12 7.19 -68.36 -73.16
N THR A 13 7.05 -69.60 -73.44
CA THR A 13 6.96 -70.65 -72.48
C THR A 13 8.29 -70.83 -71.71
N PRO A 14 8.32 -70.78 -70.36
CA PRO A 14 9.56 -71.06 -69.67
C PRO A 14 9.81 -72.61 -69.75
N SER A 15 10.89 -72.91 -70.44
CA SER A 15 11.43 -74.22 -70.51
C SER A 15 11.71 -74.83 -69.15
N ARG A 16 11.17 -75.99 -68.96
CA ARG A 16 11.32 -76.94 -67.82
C ARG A 16 12.83 -77.29 -67.66
N LEU A 17 13.53 -76.61 -66.72
CA LEU A 17 14.90 -77.02 -66.33
C LEU A 17 15.09 -77.16 -64.79
N LEU A 18 14.04 -77.28 -63.99
CA LEU A 18 14.16 -77.34 -62.54
C LEU A 18 13.55 -78.61 -61.82
N PRO A 19 13.46 -79.77 -62.37
CA PRO A 19 13.07 -80.91 -61.52
C PRO A 19 14.14 -82.02 -61.26
N ARG A 20 15.43 -81.75 -61.58
CA ARG A 20 16.42 -82.83 -61.31
C ARG A 20 17.36 -82.62 -60.11
N LEU A 21 17.40 -81.39 -59.51
CA LEU A 21 18.16 -81.14 -58.32
C LEU A 21 17.43 -81.46 -56.98
N ALA A 22 16.12 -81.62 -57.00
CA ALA A 22 15.30 -81.92 -55.80
C ALA A 22 15.23 -83.44 -55.45
N GLN A 23 15.86 -84.30 -56.22
CA GLN A 23 15.80 -85.75 -55.95
C GLN A 23 17.07 -86.35 -55.36
N SER A 24 18.14 -85.62 -55.18
CA SER A 24 19.34 -86.08 -54.47
C SER A 24 19.24 -85.82 -52.98
N ARG A 25 18.76 -86.82 -52.19
CA ARG A 25 18.72 -86.76 -50.73
C ARG A 25 20.01 -86.26 -50.09
N PRO A 26 21.26 -86.62 -50.59
CA PRO A 26 22.49 -86.09 -50.02
C PRO A 26 22.71 -84.63 -50.26
N LEU A 27 22.27 -84.01 -51.40
CA LEU A 27 22.41 -82.65 -51.76
C LEU A 27 21.48 -81.76 -50.92
N MET A 28 20.27 -82.24 -50.68
CA MET A 28 19.31 -81.55 -49.79
C MET A 28 19.75 -81.55 -48.33
N ILE A 29 20.33 -82.67 -47.87
CA ILE A 29 20.95 -82.78 -46.54
C ILE A 29 22.16 -81.81 -46.41
N ALA A 30 23.03 -81.76 -47.41
CA ALA A 30 24.18 -80.89 -47.42
C ALA A 30 23.75 -79.41 -47.41
N LEU A 31 22.74 -79.06 -48.20
CA LEU A 31 22.19 -77.67 -48.22
C LEU A 31 21.55 -77.31 -46.90
N ALA A 32 20.75 -78.19 -46.30
CA ALA A 32 20.12 -78.02 -45.03
C ALA A 32 21.17 -77.90 -43.91
N THR A 33 22.28 -78.65 -43.97
CA THR A 33 23.37 -78.60 -42.97
C THR A 33 24.12 -77.23 -43.11
N VAL A 34 24.39 -76.78 -44.32
CA VAL A 34 25.02 -75.43 -44.53
C VAL A 34 24.14 -74.26 -44.03
N VAL A 35 22.83 -74.40 -44.30
CA VAL A 35 21.86 -73.42 -43.81
C VAL A 35 21.76 -73.41 -42.27
N LEU A 36 21.72 -74.64 -41.67
CA LEU A 36 21.70 -74.78 -40.21
C LEU A 36 23.01 -74.29 -39.59
N LEU A 37 24.18 -74.54 -40.20
CA LEU A 37 25.47 -74.03 -39.72
C LEU A 37 25.57 -72.54 -39.91
N ALA A 38 25.03 -72.03 -40.99
CA ALA A 38 24.97 -70.55 -41.19
C ALA A 38 24.07 -69.83 -40.16
N ILE A 39 22.90 -70.46 -39.88
CA ILE A 39 21.99 -69.98 -38.87
C ILE A 39 22.60 -70.10 -37.47
N ALA A 40 23.20 -71.26 -37.15
CA ALA A 40 23.87 -71.52 -35.87
C ALA A 40 25.11 -70.57 -35.70
N GLY A 41 25.90 -70.38 -36.77
CA GLY A 41 27.06 -69.46 -36.78
C GLY A 41 26.67 -68.00 -36.63
N THR A 42 25.59 -67.58 -37.29
CA THR A 42 25.11 -66.19 -37.13
C THR A 42 24.48 -65.96 -35.77
N THR A 43 23.71 -66.91 -35.24
CA THR A 43 23.09 -66.79 -33.90
C THR A 43 24.14 -66.87 -32.79
N TYR A 44 25.09 -67.73 -32.88
CA TYR A 44 26.21 -67.84 -31.90
C TYR A 44 27.15 -66.62 -32.01
N GLY A 45 27.47 -66.17 -33.19
CA GLY A 45 28.26 -64.98 -33.42
C GLY A 45 27.56 -63.71 -32.90
N TYR A 46 26.28 -63.63 -33.16
CA TYR A 46 25.45 -62.52 -32.65
C TYR A 46 25.44 -62.54 -31.10
N ALA A 47 25.14 -63.65 -30.48
CA ALA A 47 25.11 -63.80 -29.03
C ALA A 47 26.46 -63.59 -28.35
N ALA A 48 27.59 -63.89 -29.02
CA ALA A 48 28.95 -63.70 -28.51
C ALA A 48 29.40 -62.22 -28.62
N LEU A 49 28.82 -61.40 -29.52
CA LEU A 49 29.17 -60.02 -29.75
C LEU A 49 28.24 -59.02 -29.05
N THR A 50 27.05 -59.49 -28.59
CA THR A 50 26.10 -58.65 -27.89
C THR A 50 26.28 -58.73 -26.37
N LYS A 51 26.11 -57.61 -25.67
CA LYS A 51 26.20 -57.49 -24.20
C LYS A 51 24.81 -57.01 -23.71
N SER A 52 24.33 -57.63 -22.64
CA SER A 52 23.14 -57.15 -21.94
C SER A 52 23.57 -56.07 -20.96
N VAL A 53 23.03 -54.86 -21.13
CA VAL A 53 23.39 -53.68 -20.32
C VAL A 53 22.13 -53.14 -19.68
N THR A 54 22.19 -52.80 -18.42
CA THR A 54 21.13 -52.06 -17.75
C THR A 54 21.38 -50.58 -17.91
N LEU A 55 20.53 -49.94 -18.71
CA LEU A 55 20.56 -48.49 -18.93
C LEU A 55 19.55 -47.79 -18.03
N SER A 56 20.02 -46.86 -17.23
CA SER A 56 19.15 -46.06 -16.34
C SER A 56 19.17 -44.59 -16.80
N LEU A 57 18.05 -44.10 -17.31
CA LEU A 57 17.84 -42.76 -17.77
C LEU A 57 16.99 -42.01 -16.73
N ASP A 58 17.54 -41.03 -16.05
CA ASP A 58 16.84 -40.27 -14.97
C ASP A 58 16.17 -41.17 -13.93
N GLY A 59 16.81 -42.29 -13.59
CA GLY A 59 16.29 -43.25 -12.63
C GLY A 59 15.34 -44.34 -13.20
N ARG A 60 14.94 -44.23 -14.47
CA ARG A 60 14.19 -45.28 -15.17
C ARG A 60 15.16 -46.27 -15.78
N SER A 61 15.11 -47.54 -15.34
CA SER A 61 16.02 -48.55 -15.79
C SER A 61 15.38 -49.45 -16.86
N GLU A 62 16.13 -49.70 -17.94
CA GLU A 62 15.77 -50.56 -19.04
C GLU A 62 16.95 -51.47 -19.39
N GLN A 63 16.69 -52.72 -19.83
CA GLN A 63 17.74 -53.60 -20.33
C GLN A 63 17.83 -53.47 -21.84
N VAL A 64 19.01 -53.13 -22.30
CA VAL A 64 19.33 -52.97 -23.73
C VAL A 64 20.39 -54.00 -24.15
N THR A 65 20.36 -54.42 -25.40
CA THR A 65 21.37 -55.28 -25.98
C THR A 65 22.30 -54.47 -26.88
N ALA A 66 23.49 -54.25 -26.43
CA ALA A 66 24.44 -53.39 -27.12
C ALA A 66 25.58 -54.20 -27.75
N MET A 67 26.08 -53.73 -28.89
CA MET A 67 27.27 -54.28 -29.60
C MET A 67 28.51 -53.43 -29.39
N GLY A 68 28.46 -52.36 -28.59
CA GLY A 68 29.52 -51.43 -28.38
C GLY A 68 30.63 -51.90 -27.39
N GLY A 69 31.82 -51.30 -27.51
CA GLY A 69 32.93 -51.53 -26.61
C GLY A 69 32.97 -50.62 -25.39
N THR A 70 32.41 -49.42 -25.51
CA THR A 70 32.42 -48.39 -24.50
C THR A 70 30.99 -47.93 -24.14
N VAL A 71 30.89 -47.14 -23.05
CA VAL A 71 29.60 -46.54 -22.64
C VAL A 71 29.08 -45.60 -23.72
N GLY A 72 29.96 -44.84 -24.38
CA GLY A 72 29.57 -43.93 -25.49
C GLY A 72 28.97 -44.72 -26.65
N ASP A 73 29.62 -45.83 -27.08
CA ASP A 73 29.10 -46.65 -28.16
C ASP A 73 27.65 -47.19 -27.86
N VAL A 74 27.41 -47.56 -26.61
CA VAL A 74 26.09 -48.02 -26.18
C VAL A 74 25.04 -46.92 -26.26
N LEU A 75 25.36 -45.71 -25.74
CA LEU A 75 24.45 -44.59 -25.76
C LEU A 75 24.16 -44.10 -27.21
N ASP A 76 25.17 -44.09 -28.05
CA ASP A 76 25.02 -43.75 -29.48
C ASP A 76 24.13 -44.76 -30.22
N SER A 77 24.29 -46.07 -29.92
CA SER A 77 23.46 -47.13 -30.51
C SER A 77 21.98 -47.05 -30.09
N GLU A 78 21.71 -46.51 -28.90
CA GLU A 78 20.37 -46.27 -28.37
C GLU A 78 19.82 -44.90 -28.77
N GLY A 79 20.60 -44.10 -29.53
CA GLY A 79 20.19 -42.80 -30.01
C GLY A 79 20.16 -41.74 -28.88
N ILE A 80 20.97 -41.90 -27.82
CA ILE A 80 21.03 -41.03 -26.67
C ILE A 80 22.19 -40.05 -26.83
N GLU A 81 21.84 -38.82 -27.18
CA GLU A 81 22.80 -37.71 -27.22
C GLU A 81 23.10 -37.22 -25.81
N VAL A 82 24.40 -37.15 -25.47
CA VAL A 82 24.89 -36.67 -24.17
C VAL A 82 25.37 -35.23 -24.33
N GLY A 83 24.72 -34.30 -23.62
CA GLY A 83 25.09 -32.89 -23.61
C GLY A 83 26.17 -32.57 -22.55
N ALA A 84 26.69 -31.34 -22.64
CA ALA A 84 27.80 -30.87 -21.77
C ALA A 84 27.44 -30.81 -20.27
N HIS A 85 26.17 -30.81 -19.92
CA HIS A 85 25.68 -30.76 -18.53
C HIS A 85 25.07 -32.07 -18.05
N ASP A 86 25.11 -33.11 -18.89
CA ASP A 86 24.64 -34.43 -18.52
C ASP A 86 25.71 -35.18 -17.70
N VAL A 87 25.26 -36.01 -16.79
CA VAL A 87 26.14 -36.85 -15.96
C VAL A 87 25.96 -38.30 -16.36
N VAL A 88 27.04 -38.89 -16.83
CA VAL A 88 27.10 -40.29 -17.23
C VAL A 88 28.02 -41.06 -16.29
N ALA A 89 27.56 -42.20 -15.79
CA ALA A 89 28.32 -43.08 -14.93
C ALA A 89 28.08 -44.56 -15.35
N PRO A 90 29.14 -45.34 -15.66
CA PRO A 90 30.53 -44.95 -15.83
C PRO A 90 30.78 -43.92 -16.95
N GLY A 91 31.99 -43.34 -17.02
CA GLY A 91 32.32 -42.34 -18.07
C GLY A 91 32.20 -42.92 -19.49
N LEU A 92 32.08 -42.03 -20.47
CA LEU A 92 31.81 -42.40 -21.89
C LEU A 92 32.87 -43.34 -22.46
N ASP A 93 34.13 -43.18 -22.06
CA ASP A 93 35.25 -43.98 -22.58
C ASP A 93 35.44 -45.35 -21.83
N GLU A 94 34.65 -45.57 -20.78
CA GLU A 94 34.73 -46.77 -19.97
C GLU A 94 34.19 -48.02 -20.74
N LYS A 95 34.89 -49.14 -20.58
CA LYS A 95 34.51 -50.40 -21.24
C LYS A 95 33.27 -50.99 -20.64
N VAL A 96 32.37 -51.44 -21.50
CA VAL A 96 31.14 -52.15 -21.15
C VAL A 96 31.36 -53.64 -21.26
N VAL A 97 30.94 -54.38 -20.23
CA VAL A 97 30.87 -55.82 -20.18
C VAL A 97 29.45 -56.30 -20.00
N ASP A 98 29.20 -57.62 -20.19
CA ASP A 98 27.87 -58.15 -19.96
C ASP A 98 27.42 -57.95 -18.51
N GLY A 99 26.17 -57.47 -18.31
CA GLY A 99 25.63 -57.09 -17.02
C GLY A 99 26.05 -55.70 -16.55
N SER A 100 26.79 -54.91 -17.33
CA SER A 100 27.13 -53.51 -16.98
C SER A 100 25.87 -52.67 -16.73
N ARG A 101 26.02 -51.70 -15.81
CA ARG A 101 24.97 -50.69 -15.55
C ARG A 101 25.48 -49.32 -15.95
N ILE A 102 24.75 -48.68 -16.85
CA ILE A 102 25.03 -47.31 -17.28
C ILE A 102 23.89 -46.40 -16.70
N THR A 103 24.28 -45.31 -16.05
CA THR A 103 23.35 -44.33 -15.53
C THR A 103 23.58 -43.02 -16.24
N VAL A 104 22.54 -42.44 -16.85
CA VAL A 104 22.55 -41.11 -17.46
C VAL A 104 21.56 -40.24 -16.67
N ARG A 105 22.05 -39.12 -16.18
CA ARG A 105 21.22 -38.06 -15.63
C ARG A 105 21.35 -36.85 -16.53
N PHE A 106 20.24 -36.45 -17.12
CA PHE A 106 20.23 -35.33 -18.04
C PHE A 106 20.28 -33.99 -17.32
N GLY A 107 21.15 -33.11 -17.77
CA GLY A 107 21.23 -31.72 -17.32
C GLY A 107 20.02 -30.94 -17.79
N ARG A 108 19.46 -30.13 -16.88
CA ARG A 108 18.29 -29.28 -17.12
C ARG A 108 18.60 -27.84 -16.69
N PRO A 109 18.34 -26.84 -17.51
CA PRO A 109 18.48 -25.46 -17.09
C PRO A 109 17.32 -25.09 -16.14
N LEU A 110 17.66 -24.68 -14.91
CA LEU A 110 16.74 -24.11 -13.93
C LEU A 110 16.98 -22.60 -13.89
N GLU A 111 16.08 -21.82 -14.49
CA GLU A 111 16.08 -20.37 -14.34
C GLU A 111 15.37 -20.04 -13.02
N LEU A 112 16.14 -19.77 -11.98
CA LEU A 112 15.66 -19.48 -10.63
C LEU A 112 15.62 -17.97 -10.44
N SER A 113 14.43 -17.44 -10.16
CA SER A 113 14.23 -16.04 -9.76
C SER A 113 13.85 -15.98 -8.30
N VAL A 114 14.70 -15.39 -7.46
CA VAL A 114 14.45 -15.20 -6.02
C VAL A 114 14.21 -13.74 -5.78
N ASP A 115 12.99 -13.39 -5.34
CA ASP A 115 12.56 -12.02 -5.09
C ASP A 115 12.83 -11.06 -6.28
N GLY A 116 12.76 -11.60 -7.51
CA GLY A 116 12.99 -10.86 -8.76
C GLY A 116 14.40 -10.98 -9.33
N ASP A 117 15.39 -11.38 -8.54
CA ASP A 117 16.75 -11.62 -9.01
C ASP A 117 16.87 -13.00 -9.65
N SER A 118 17.27 -13.07 -10.91
CA SER A 118 17.28 -14.29 -11.70
C SER A 118 18.69 -14.81 -11.95
N GLN A 119 18.84 -16.13 -11.78
CA GLN A 119 20.07 -16.87 -12.08
C GLN A 119 19.73 -18.22 -12.69
N THR A 120 20.54 -18.68 -13.66
CA THR A 120 20.39 -20.00 -14.27
C THR A 120 21.36 -20.99 -13.64
N TYR A 121 20.80 -22.13 -13.22
CA TYR A 121 21.54 -23.29 -12.71
C TYR A 121 21.33 -24.47 -13.64
N TRP A 122 22.31 -25.37 -13.73
CA TRP A 122 22.16 -26.67 -14.36
C TRP A 122 22.00 -27.72 -13.28
N VAL A 123 20.89 -28.44 -13.33
CA VAL A 123 20.53 -29.47 -12.35
C VAL A 123 20.24 -30.80 -13.05
N THR A 124 20.45 -31.92 -12.36
CA THR A 124 20.11 -33.25 -12.88
C THR A 124 18.84 -33.82 -12.29
N SER A 125 18.29 -33.18 -11.27
CA SER A 125 17.02 -33.58 -10.65
C SER A 125 15.84 -33.39 -11.60
N THR A 126 14.87 -34.30 -11.51
CA THR A 126 13.66 -34.31 -12.33
C THR A 126 12.50 -33.58 -11.66
N ASP A 127 12.68 -33.09 -10.44
CA ASP A 127 11.67 -32.34 -9.68
C ASP A 127 12.29 -31.13 -8.96
N VAL A 128 11.40 -30.18 -8.60
CA VAL A 128 11.81 -28.89 -7.99
C VAL A 128 12.51 -29.09 -6.65
N ALA A 129 12.04 -30.02 -5.80
CA ALA A 129 12.64 -30.22 -4.48
C ALA A 129 14.07 -30.75 -4.57
N GLY A 130 14.30 -31.73 -5.45
CA GLY A 130 15.61 -32.25 -5.75
C GLY A 130 16.54 -31.20 -6.34
N ALA A 131 16.05 -30.42 -7.32
CA ALA A 131 16.81 -29.36 -7.96
C ALA A 131 17.24 -28.27 -6.97
N LEU A 132 16.31 -27.81 -6.10
CA LEU A 132 16.63 -26.88 -5.03
C LEU A 132 17.64 -27.46 -4.06
N GLY A 133 17.55 -28.76 -3.75
CA GLY A 133 18.53 -29.48 -2.93
C GLY A 133 19.93 -29.52 -3.56
N GLU A 134 20.03 -29.77 -4.88
CA GLU A 134 21.29 -29.78 -5.63
C GLU A 134 22.03 -28.44 -5.56
N ILE A 135 21.28 -27.32 -5.64
CA ILE A 135 21.86 -25.97 -5.55
C ILE A 135 22.03 -25.46 -4.12
N GLY A 136 21.73 -26.32 -3.10
CA GLY A 136 21.91 -25.99 -1.68
C GLY A 136 20.85 -25.02 -1.12
N GLN A 137 19.71 -24.86 -1.80
CA GLN A 137 18.65 -23.94 -1.40
C GLN A 137 17.41 -24.70 -0.88
N ARG A 138 16.76 -24.17 0.17
CA ARG A 138 15.57 -24.80 0.74
C ARG A 138 14.32 -23.91 0.71
N PHE A 139 14.49 -22.59 0.77
CA PHE A 139 13.41 -21.58 0.74
C PHE A 139 12.21 -21.95 1.64
N SER A 140 12.47 -22.16 2.93
CA SER A 140 11.40 -22.48 3.91
C SER A 140 10.44 -21.29 4.01
N GLY A 141 9.12 -21.59 3.98
CA GLY A 141 8.08 -20.56 4.07
C GLY A 141 7.89 -19.71 2.81
N ALA A 142 8.72 -19.88 1.78
CA ALA A 142 8.60 -19.13 0.54
C ALA A 142 7.46 -19.65 -0.36
N ASP A 143 6.86 -18.73 -1.11
CA ASP A 143 5.94 -19.05 -2.20
C ASP A 143 6.75 -19.40 -3.46
N LEU A 144 6.45 -20.53 -4.07
CA LEU A 144 7.06 -21.00 -5.31
C LEU A 144 6.01 -21.00 -6.43
N SER A 145 6.39 -20.52 -7.62
CA SER A 145 5.51 -20.54 -8.80
C SER A 145 5.14 -21.95 -9.26
N THR A 146 5.92 -22.95 -8.86
CA THR A 146 5.67 -24.37 -9.12
C THR A 146 5.85 -25.15 -7.82
N SER A 147 5.00 -26.15 -7.57
CA SER A 147 5.09 -26.96 -6.35
C SER A 147 6.44 -27.70 -6.27
N ARG A 148 6.88 -28.01 -5.04
CA ARG A 148 8.15 -28.73 -4.81
C ARG A 148 8.22 -30.10 -5.50
N GLY A 149 7.07 -30.78 -5.70
CA GLY A 149 6.97 -32.00 -6.46
C GLY A 149 6.75 -31.81 -7.96
N GLY A 150 6.77 -30.56 -8.43
CA GLY A 150 6.65 -30.25 -9.87
C GLY A 150 7.82 -30.82 -10.65
N SER A 151 7.54 -31.40 -11.83
CA SER A 151 8.55 -31.98 -12.71
C SER A 151 9.36 -30.92 -13.45
N ILE A 152 10.63 -31.21 -13.66
CA ILE A 152 11.53 -30.45 -14.52
C ILE A 152 11.85 -31.33 -15.73
N ASP A 153 11.45 -30.93 -16.91
CA ASP A 153 11.76 -31.64 -18.16
C ASP A 153 13.15 -31.27 -18.69
N ARG A 154 13.56 -31.85 -19.82
CA ARG A 154 14.87 -31.56 -20.44
C ARG A 154 15.00 -30.15 -20.98
N ALA A 155 13.87 -29.49 -21.30
CA ALA A 155 13.87 -28.09 -21.73
C ALA A 155 14.11 -27.11 -20.56
N GLY A 156 13.99 -27.61 -19.33
CA GLY A 156 14.23 -26.85 -18.10
C GLY A 156 12.96 -26.30 -17.49
N LEU A 157 13.13 -25.44 -16.48
CA LEU A 157 12.04 -24.81 -15.75
C LEU A 157 12.41 -23.37 -15.36
N LYS A 158 11.45 -22.46 -15.46
CA LYS A 158 11.51 -21.13 -14.81
C LYS A 158 10.79 -21.21 -13.47
N LEU A 159 11.52 -21.02 -12.40
CA LEU A 159 11.01 -21.09 -11.05
C LEU A 159 11.16 -19.71 -10.37
N ALA A 160 10.02 -19.08 -10.07
CA ALA A 160 10.00 -17.89 -9.25
C ALA A 160 9.76 -18.28 -7.78
N VAL A 161 10.54 -17.68 -6.90
CA VAL A 161 10.49 -17.85 -5.46
C VAL A 161 10.33 -16.50 -4.80
N VAL A 162 9.30 -16.35 -3.96
CA VAL A 162 9.11 -15.16 -3.13
C VAL A 162 9.35 -15.55 -1.69
N THR A 163 10.35 -14.95 -1.07
CA THR A 163 10.72 -15.25 0.31
C THR A 163 9.85 -14.51 1.32
N PRO A 164 9.63 -15.08 2.53
CA PRO A 164 8.98 -14.35 3.62
C PRO A 164 9.86 -13.19 4.07
N LYS A 165 9.24 -12.04 4.36
CA LYS A 165 9.90 -10.80 4.81
C LYS A 165 9.21 -10.27 6.04
N THR A 166 9.98 -9.82 7.00
CA THR A 166 9.50 -9.16 8.21
C THR A 166 9.24 -7.69 7.90
N LEU A 167 7.97 -7.30 7.79
CA LEU A 167 7.58 -5.96 7.38
C LEU A 167 6.93 -5.19 8.54
N THR A 168 7.22 -3.89 8.63
CA THR A 168 6.52 -2.98 9.54
C THR A 168 5.43 -2.23 8.77
N LEU A 169 4.16 -2.47 9.10
CA LEU A 169 3.01 -1.93 8.39
C LEU A 169 2.26 -0.93 9.25
N LYS A 170 2.00 0.25 8.68
CA LYS A 170 1.13 1.28 9.23
C LYS A 170 -0.05 1.48 8.28
N ILE A 171 -1.23 1.01 8.67
CA ILE A 171 -2.45 1.12 7.88
C ILE A 171 -3.31 2.24 8.45
N GLY A 172 -3.42 3.33 7.72
CA GLY A 172 -4.15 4.51 8.12
C GLY A 172 -3.60 5.12 9.41
N ASP A 173 -4.50 5.40 10.35
CA ASP A 173 -4.18 6.00 11.66
C ASP A 173 -3.87 4.95 12.74
N LYS A 174 -3.86 3.65 12.37
CA LYS A 174 -3.55 2.56 13.31
C LYS A 174 -2.08 2.58 13.71
N LYS A 175 -1.78 1.99 14.88
CA LYS A 175 -0.39 1.79 15.30
C LYS A 175 0.34 0.86 14.32
N PRO A 176 1.62 1.08 14.04
CA PRO A 176 2.41 0.17 13.22
C PRO A 176 2.42 -1.24 13.82
N VAL A 177 2.38 -2.25 12.95
CA VAL A 177 2.43 -3.66 13.33
C VAL A 177 3.51 -4.34 12.50
N THR A 178 4.37 -5.12 13.12
CA THR A 178 5.36 -5.95 12.44
C THR A 178 4.76 -7.32 12.16
N ARG A 179 4.89 -7.79 10.91
CA ARG A 179 4.41 -9.10 10.45
C ARG A 179 5.36 -9.71 9.44
N GLU A 180 5.44 -11.02 9.44
CA GLU A 180 6.05 -11.77 8.35
C GLU A 180 5.04 -11.93 7.22
N VAL A 181 5.42 -11.55 6.02
CA VAL A 181 4.58 -11.60 4.82
C VAL A 181 5.43 -12.07 3.65
N THR A 182 4.96 -13.09 2.94
CA THR A 182 5.60 -13.58 1.72
C THR A 182 5.04 -12.80 0.54
N ALA A 183 5.67 -11.71 0.18
CA ALA A 183 5.24 -10.81 -0.89
C ALA A 183 6.43 -10.23 -1.64
N LEU A 184 6.25 -9.97 -2.94
CA LEU A 184 7.29 -9.36 -3.78
C LEU A 184 7.21 -7.84 -3.74
N THR A 185 6.00 -7.29 -3.81
CA THR A 185 5.75 -5.86 -3.89
C THR A 185 4.93 -5.34 -2.72
N VAL A 186 4.87 -4.03 -2.54
CA VAL A 186 4.02 -3.36 -1.54
C VAL A 186 2.54 -3.70 -1.80
N GLU A 187 2.12 -3.73 -3.07
CA GLU A 187 0.73 -4.07 -3.44
C GLU A 187 0.39 -5.49 -3.03
N ASP A 188 1.27 -6.47 -3.36
CA ASP A 188 1.09 -7.88 -2.98
C ASP A 188 0.98 -8.05 -1.45
N ALA A 189 1.83 -7.35 -0.70
CA ALA A 189 1.81 -7.42 0.76
C ALA A 189 0.51 -6.88 1.34
N LEU A 190 0.00 -5.76 0.82
CA LEU A 190 -1.25 -5.16 1.27
C LEU A 190 -2.44 -6.06 0.90
N ASP A 191 -2.45 -6.64 -0.31
CA ASP A 191 -3.51 -7.56 -0.76
C ASP A 191 -3.56 -8.83 0.10
N LYS A 192 -2.41 -9.46 0.37
CA LYS A 192 -2.31 -10.63 1.29
C LYS A 192 -2.78 -10.33 2.70
N MET A 193 -2.76 -9.08 3.11
CA MET A 193 -3.28 -8.62 4.39
C MET A 193 -4.76 -8.20 4.34
N GLY A 194 -5.43 -8.34 3.19
CA GLY A 194 -6.82 -7.97 2.99
C GLY A 194 -7.05 -6.45 2.85
N VAL A 195 -6.00 -5.68 2.54
CA VAL A 195 -6.08 -4.23 2.29
C VAL A 195 -6.19 -4.00 0.80
N GLN A 196 -7.40 -3.69 0.34
CA GLN A 196 -7.62 -3.33 -1.06
C GLN A 196 -7.10 -1.92 -1.33
N VAL A 197 -6.19 -1.80 -2.27
CA VAL A 197 -5.56 -0.52 -2.63
C VAL A 197 -6.31 0.12 -3.80
N GLY A 198 -7.10 1.16 -3.51
CA GLY A 198 -7.85 1.91 -4.51
C GLY A 198 -6.96 2.82 -5.37
N LYS A 199 -7.49 3.29 -6.50
CA LYS A 199 -6.73 4.14 -7.46
C LYS A 199 -6.21 5.46 -6.88
N ARG A 200 -6.81 5.97 -5.81
CA ARG A 200 -6.43 7.24 -5.16
C ARG A 200 -5.61 7.05 -3.90
N ASP A 201 -5.55 5.83 -3.40
CA ASP A 201 -4.82 5.51 -2.18
C ASP A 201 -3.32 5.70 -2.37
N GLN A 202 -2.65 6.01 -1.31
CA GLN A 202 -1.21 6.26 -1.31
C GLN A 202 -0.50 5.22 -0.47
N THR A 203 0.61 4.75 -1.01
CA THR A 203 1.54 3.87 -0.30
C THR A 203 2.91 4.51 -0.25
N ARG A 204 3.65 4.24 0.81
CA ARG A 204 5.07 4.54 0.92
C ARG A 204 5.76 3.31 1.50
N PRO A 205 6.67 2.68 0.76
CA PRO A 205 7.07 2.95 -0.63
C PRO A 205 5.92 2.85 -1.65
N ALA A 206 6.21 3.12 -2.95
CA ALA A 206 5.25 2.98 -4.03
C ALA A 206 4.71 1.55 -4.13
N ARG A 207 3.57 1.33 -4.80
CA ARG A 207 2.90 0.01 -4.89
C ARG A 207 3.79 -1.06 -5.51
N GLU A 208 4.52 -0.66 -6.54
CA GLU A 208 5.39 -1.51 -7.34
C GLU A 208 6.77 -1.70 -6.73
N HIS A 209 7.02 -1.05 -5.58
CA HIS A 209 8.31 -1.18 -4.89
C HIS A 209 8.54 -2.62 -4.45
N GLN A 210 9.69 -3.16 -4.86
CA GLN A 210 10.13 -4.51 -4.49
C GLN A 210 10.56 -4.53 -3.03
N LEU A 211 9.94 -5.40 -2.26
CA LEU A 211 10.12 -5.47 -0.81
C LEU A 211 11.39 -6.19 -0.42
N THR A 212 12.04 -5.65 0.58
CA THR A 212 13.17 -6.27 1.29
C THR A 212 12.80 -6.53 2.76
N ASP A 213 13.56 -7.42 3.41
CA ASP A 213 13.36 -7.68 4.84
C ASP A 213 13.60 -6.41 5.67
N GLY A 214 12.72 -6.12 6.61
CA GLY A 214 12.76 -4.92 7.45
C GLY A 214 12.03 -3.70 6.87
N ASP A 215 11.49 -3.76 5.65
CA ASP A 215 10.80 -2.63 5.03
C ASP A 215 9.60 -2.15 5.85
N ARG A 216 9.38 -0.83 5.76
CA ARG A 216 8.25 -0.17 6.38
C ARG A 216 7.27 0.33 5.35
N ILE A 217 6.05 -0.20 5.39
CA ILE A 217 4.94 0.20 4.52
C ILE A 217 3.99 1.12 5.28
N VAL A 218 3.64 2.26 4.68
CA VAL A 218 2.60 3.16 5.15
C VAL A 218 1.50 3.23 4.10
N PHE A 219 0.30 2.80 4.46
CA PHE A 219 -0.89 2.88 3.61
C PHE A 219 -1.80 4.02 4.07
N THR A 220 -2.28 4.82 3.13
CA THR A 220 -3.24 5.91 3.36
C THR A 220 -4.44 5.73 2.43
N ASP A 221 -5.60 5.46 3.00
CA ASP A 221 -6.88 5.44 2.27
C ASP A 221 -7.28 6.86 1.85
N ILE A 222 -7.63 7.06 0.59
CA ILE A 222 -8.09 8.32 0.04
C ILE A 222 -9.42 8.12 -0.67
N ARG A 223 -10.49 8.58 -0.02
CA ARG A 223 -11.84 8.55 -0.59
C ARG A 223 -12.29 9.96 -0.98
N VAL A 224 -12.78 10.09 -2.21
CA VAL A 224 -13.36 11.33 -2.71
C VAL A 224 -14.85 11.12 -2.96
N VAL A 225 -15.66 11.99 -2.36
CA VAL A 225 -17.13 11.94 -2.45
C VAL A 225 -17.65 13.27 -2.94
N THR A 226 -18.62 13.25 -3.84
CA THR A 226 -19.39 14.43 -4.21
C THR A 226 -20.67 14.48 -3.36
N LYS A 227 -20.88 15.60 -2.66
CA LYS A 227 -22.06 15.83 -1.82
C LYS A 227 -22.84 17.04 -2.34
N HIS A 228 -24.12 16.84 -2.58
CA HIS A 228 -25.05 17.91 -2.92
C HIS A 228 -25.82 18.33 -1.66
N VAL A 229 -25.83 19.62 -1.36
CA VAL A 229 -26.60 20.21 -0.26
C VAL A 229 -27.52 21.24 -0.86
N LYS A 230 -28.84 21.09 -0.60
CA LYS A 230 -29.84 22.03 -1.03
C LYS A 230 -30.22 22.94 0.13
N GLY A 231 -30.39 24.25 -0.16
CA GLY A 231 -30.82 25.20 0.83
C GLY A 231 -29.83 25.37 1.99
N GLU A 232 -28.55 25.30 1.71
CA GLU A 232 -27.53 25.56 2.74
C GLU A 232 -27.59 27.03 3.13
N ALA A 233 -27.62 27.31 4.44
CA ALA A 233 -27.56 28.66 4.97
C ALA A 233 -26.20 29.30 4.63
N VAL A 234 -26.22 30.54 4.27
CA VAL A 234 -25.04 31.37 4.06
C VAL A 234 -25.09 32.50 5.08
N ASP A 235 -24.11 32.53 5.95
CA ASP A 235 -24.01 33.54 7.00
C ASP A 235 -23.98 34.95 6.37
N PHE A 236 -24.58 35.91 7.07
CA PHE A 236 -24.48 37.33 6.73
C PHE A 236 -23.23 37.93 7.37
N GLY A 237 -22.73 39.01 6.79
CA GLY A 237 -21.68 39.83 7.36
C GLY A 237 -22.24 40.94 8.24
N SER A 238 -21.36 41.70 8.92
CA SER A 238 -21.71 42.93 9.61
C SER A 238 -21.01 44.11 8.93
N VAL A 239 -21.76 45.16 8.64
CA VAL A 239 -21.27 46.41 8.10
C VAL A 239 -21.36 47.46 9.18
N GLU A 240 -20.23 48.06 9.55
CA GLU A 240 -20.15 49.11 10.50
C GLU A 240 -20.32 50.47 9.79
N GLN A 241 -21.09 51.37 10.42
CA GLN A 241 -21.34 52.72 9.98
C GLN A 241 -21.02 53.68 11.14
N ASP A 242 -20.10 54.60 10.93
CA ASP A 242 -19.73 55.59 11.91
C ASP A 242 -20.92 56.51 12.21
N ASP A 243 -21.18 56.80 13.50
CA ASP A 243 -22.18 57.75 13.98
C ASP A 243 -21.53 58.71 14.99
N SER A 244 -21.38 59.97 14.54
CA SER A 244 -20.79 61.04 15.34
C SER A 244 -21.71 61.56 16.45
N SER A 245 -22.95 61.08 16.50
CA SER A 245 -23.89 61.42 17.59
C SER A 245 -23.83 60.44 18.75
N MET A 246 -23.13 59.33 18.56
CA MET A 246 -22.94 58.28 19.58
C MET A 246 -21.51 58.33 20.13
N VAL A 247 -21.36 58.06 21.42
CA VAL A 247 -20.07 58.07 22.08
C VAL A 247 -19.20 56.91 21.58
N GLU A 248 -17.91 57.15 21.43
CA GLU A 248 -16.94 56.11 21.06
C GLU A 248 -17.07 54.88 21.97
N GLY A 249 -17.21 53.68 21.36
CA GLY A 249 -17.42 52.39 22.04
C GLY A 249 -18.89 52.04 22.20
N GLU A 250 -19.85 52.92 21.86
CA GLU A 250 -21.26 52.56 21.78
C GLU A 250 -21.56 51.97 20.40
N THR A 251 -22.38 50.90 20.36
CA THR A 251 -22.84 50.27 19.12
C THR A 251 -24.34 50.09 19.13
N THR A 252 -24.98 50.25 17.99
CA THR A 252 -26.43 50.04 17.84
C THR A 252 -26.72 49.32 16.53
N VAL A 253 -27.41 48.16 16.61
CA VAL A 253 -27.87 47.43 15.43
C VAL A 253 -29.04 48.20 14.81
N VAL A 254 -28.82 48.75 13.62
CA VAL A 254 -29.84 49.50 12.86
C VAL A 254 -30.69 48.55 12.02
N ARG A 255 -30.09 47.52 11.48
CA ARG A 255 -30.74 46.48 10.69
C ARG A 255 -30.10 45.14 11.02
N SER A 256 -30.89 44.20 11.49
CA SER A 256 -30.45 42.82 11.70
C SER A 256 -30.09 42.14 10.37
N GLY A 257 -29.07 41.34 10.37
CA GLY A 257 -28.69 40.54 9.24
C GLY A 257 -29.70 39.45 8.94
N THR A 258 -29.71 38.97 7.72
CA THR A 258 -30.53 37.84 7.30
C THR A 258 -29.68 36.84 6.54
N GLU A 259 -29.70 35.58 6.98
CA GLU A 259 -28.96 34.51 6.30
C GLU A 259 -29.43 34.33 4.86
N GLY A 260 -28.50 34.11 3.97
CA GLY A 260 -28.72 33.68 2.61
C GLY A 260 -29.08 32.21 2.53
N LEU A 261 -29.41 31.73 1.34
CA LEU A 261 -29.60 30.32 1.02
C LEU A 261 -28.94 30.01 -0.31
N ARG A 262 -28.26 28.88 -0.40
CA ARG A 262 -27.66 28.39 -1.64
C ARG A 262 -27.81 26.88 -1.79
N ASP A 263 -27.88 26.42 -3.02
CA ASP A 263 -27.62 25.04 -3.37
C ASP A 263 -26.14 24.90 -3.68
N VAL A 264 -25.46 23.91 -3.08
CA VAL A 264 -24.02 23.77 -3.24
C VAL A 264 -23.64 22.31 -3.43
N THR A 265 -22.68 22.10 -4.32
CA THR A 265 -22.07 20.80 -4.57
C THR A 265 -20.63 20.84 -4.08
N TYR A 266 -20.35 19.99 -3.14
CA TYR A 266 -19.01 19.82 -2.56
C TYR A 266 -18.29 18.61 -3.13
N ARG A 267 -16.97 18.74 -3.30
CA ARG A 267 -16.03 17.61 -3.35
C ARG A 267 -15.39 17.49 -1.98
N LEU A 268 -15.67 16.36 -1.33
CA LEU A 268 -15.13 16.03 -0.02
C LEU A 268 -14.02 14.99 -0.20
N THR A 269 -12.82 15.28 0.31
CA THR A 269 -11.71 14.32 0.30
C THR A 269 -11.47 13.85 1.73
N PHE A 270 -11.52 12.54 1.89
CA PHE A 270 -11.24 11.88 3.15
C PHE A 270 -9.88 11.21 3.07
N ARG A 271 -9.08 11.32 4.11
CA ARG A 271 -7.87 10.55 4.35
C ARG A 271 -8.04 9.72 5.60
N ASN A 272 -7.86 8.41 5.49
CA ASN A 272 -8.05 7.47 6.59
C ASN A 272 -9.41 7.66 7.31
N GLY A 273 -10.45 7.93 6.54
CA GLY A 273 -11.80 8.19 7.06
C GLY A 273 -12.05 9.59 7.61
N ARG A 274 -11.02 10.44 7.75
CA ARG A 274 -11.16 11.84 8.21
C ARG A 274 -11.31 12.79 7.03
N LEU A 275 -12.25 13.73 7.11
CA LEU A 275 -12.41 14.80 6.15
C LEU A 275 -11.18 15.73 6.21
N THR A 276 -10.46 15.87 5.09
CA THR A 276 -9.26 16.69 5.01
C THR A 276 -9.40 17.88 4.08
N VAL A 277 -10.22 17.75 3.02
CA VAL A 277 -10.46 18.83 2.07
C VAL A 277 -11.94 18.89 1.72
N THR A 278 -12.49 20.11 1.82
CA THR A 278 -13.81 20.46 1.30
C THR A 278 -13.61 21.49 0.20
N LYS A 279 -14.04 21.14 -1.02
CA LYS A 279 -13.97 22.06 -2.16
C LYS A 279 -15.36 22.24 -2.77
N VAL A 280 -15.81 23.50 -2.90
CA VAL A 280 -17.01 23.84 -3.67
C VAL A 280 -16.71 23.58 -5.15
N LEU A 281 -17.54 22.77 -5.79
CA LEU A 281 -17.49 22.50 -7.23
C LEU A 281 -18.43 23.42 -7.99
N HIS A 282 -19.63 23.57 -7.45
CA HIS A 282 -20.69 24.39 -8.02
C HIS A 282 -21.57 24.92 -6.89
N GLN A 283 -22.04 26.18 -7.04
CA GLN A 283 -23.06 26.75 -6.16
C GLN A 283 -24.06 27.56 -6.96
N HIS A 284 -25.29 27.57 -6.50
CA HIS A 284 -26.37 28.39 -7.01
C HIS A 284 -27.02 29.12 -5.83
N VAL A 285 -26.93 30.44 -5.84
CA VAL A 285 -27.51 31.26 -4.78
C VAL A 285 -29.03 31.36 -5.00
N LEU A 286 -29.79 30.88 -4.03
CA LEU A 286 -31.26 30.94 -4.01
C LEU A 286 -31.71 32.28 -3.43
N ARG A 287 -31.04 32.76 -2.39
CA ARG A 287 -31.26 34.03 -1.74
C ARG A 287 -29.92 34.54 -1.22
N ALA A 288 -29.52 35.74 -1.62
CA ALA A 288 -28.34 36.38 -1.11
C ALA A 288 -28.50 36.71 0.39
N PRO A 289 -27.44 36.59 1.21
CA PRO A 289 -27.48 37.12 2.58
C PRO A 289 -27.63 38.64 2.57
N VAL A 290 -28.21 39.16 3.63
CA VAL A 290 -28.30 40.60 3.86
C VAL A 290 -27.49 40.89 5.11
N ASP A 291 -26.47 41.71 4.95
CA ASP A 291 -25.59 42.01 6.05
C ASP A 291 -26.29 42.84 7.16
N GLU A 292 -25.91 42.57 8.39
CA GLU A 292 -26.25 43.39 9.55
C GLU A 292 -25.65 44.78 9.37
N LEU A 293 -26.37 45.84 9.74
CA LEU A 293 -25.86 47.20 9.80
C LEU A 293 -25.77 47.64 11.25
N VAL A 294 -24.55 47.92 11.69
CA VAL A 294 -24.26 48.35 13.04
C VAL A 294 -23.69 49.79 13.00
N LYS A 295 -24.32 50.71 13.73
CA LYS A 295 -23.76 52.02 13.98
C LYS A 295 -22.74 51.92 15.09
N VAL A 296 -21.58 52.54 14.89
CA VAL A 296 -20.48 52.63 15.84
C VAL A 296 -20.25 54.10 16.21
N GLY A 297 -20.32 54.40 17.49
CA GLY A 297 -20.11 55.76 18.00
C GLY A 297 -18.67 56.21 17.74
N THR A 298 -18.54 57.46 17.22
CA THR A 298 -17.25 58.11 16.98
C THR A 298 -17.10 59.43 17.72
N GLN A 299 -18.13 59.82 18.49
CA GLN A 299 -18.01 61.01 19.32
C GLN A 299 -17.06 60.76 20.46
N ALA A 300 -16.03 61.58 20.60
CA ALA A 300 -15.12 61.48 21.72
C ALA A 300 -15.88 61.55 23.05
N ALA A 301 -15.59 60.60 23.91
CA ALA A 301 -16.17 60.62 25.27
C ALA A 301 -15.87 61.99 25.91
N PRO A 302 -16.83 62.57 26.65
CA PRO A 302 -16.59 63.80 27.37
C PRO A 302 -15.28 63.73 28.16
N ALA A 303 -14.44 64.74 28.05
CA ALA A 303 -13.19 64.75 28.78
C ALA A 303 -13.47 64.50 30.28
N PRO A 304 -12.67 63.67 30.96
CA PRO A 304 -12.88 63.45 32.38
C PRO A 304 -12.88 64.77 33.11
N THR A 305 -13.95 64.99 33.85
CA THR A 305 -14.04 66.20 34.69
C THR A 305 -12.84 66.24 35.61
N THR A 306 -12.17 67.41 35.64
CA THR A 306 -10.97 67.66 36.45
C THR A 306 -11.04 67.08 37.84
N ASN A 307 -9.91 66.58 38.37
CA ASN A 307 -9.76 66.02 39.72
C ASN A 307 -10.58 66.84 40.73
N PHE A 308 -11.62 66.23 41.23
CA PHE A 308 -12.45 66.81 42.27
C PHE A 308 -11.87 66.45 43.62
N THR A 309 -11.08 67.42 44.17
CA THR A 309 -10.59 67.33 45.54
C THR A 309 -11.56 68.09 46.47
N GLY A 310 -12.44 67.35 47.18
CA GLY A 310 -13.26 67.99 48.19
C GLY A 310 -14.75 67.74 48.16
N GLY A 311 -15.18 66.54 47.72
CA GLY A 311 -16.54 66.04 47.93
C GLY A 311 -16.74 65.63 49.37
N GLY A 312 -17.86 65.99 50.00
CA GLY A 312 -18.20 65.56 51.37
C GLY A 312 -18.98 64.26 51.47
N THR A 313 -18.98 63.39 50.48
CA THR A 313 -19.71 62.13 50.46
C THR A 313 -18.80 60.96 50.84
N VAL A 314 -19.41 59.88 51.31
CA VAL A 314 -18.70 58.61 51.59
C VAL A 314 -17.89 58.12 50.38
N TRP A 315 -18.37 58.38 49.15
CA TRP A 315 -17.72 58.00 47.93
C TRP A 315 -16.43 58.78 47.65
N ASP A 316 -16.39 60.06 48.10
CA ASP A 316 -15.16 60.88 48.01
C ASP A 316 -14.11 60.39 49.01
N SER A 317 -14.54 59.97 50.18
CA SER A 317 -13.64 59.36 51.16
C SER A 317 -13.06 58.02 50.64
N LEU A 318 -13.91 57.18 49.98
CA LEU A 318 -13.44 55.95 49.32
C LEU A 318 -12.50 56.29 48.19
N ALA A 319 -12.81 57.25 47.30
CA ALA A 319 -11.94 57.64 46.23
C ALA A 319 -10.63 58.24 46.74
N GLN A 320 -10.65 58.95 47.82
CA GLN A 320 -9.42 59.42 48.48
C GLN A 320 -8.54 58.26 48.96
N CYS A 321 -9.15 57.20 49.49
CA CYS A 321 -8.44 56.02 49.94
C CYS A 321 -7.93 55.16 48.75
N GLU A 322 -8.78 54.90 47.77
CA GLU A 322 -8.51 54.00 46.63
C GLU A 322 -7.58 54.64 45.57
N ALA A 323 -7.72 55.93 45.32
CA ALA A 323 -7.12 56.60 44.17
C ALA A 323 -6.51 57.96 44.51
N GLY A 324 -6.33 58.28 45.77
CA GLY A 324 -5.85 59.60 46.19
C GLY A 324 -6.78 60.74 45.77
N GLY A 325 -8.06 60.50 45.58
CA GLY A 325 -9.05 61.46 45.11
C GLY A 325 -9.04 61.74 43.62
N ASN A 326 -8.27 60.99 42.85
CA ASN A 326 -8.17 61.18 41.41
C ASN A 326 -9.23 60.34 40.68
N TRP A 327 -10.34 60.94 40.31
CA TRP A 327 -11.46 60.30 39.61
C TRP A 327 -11.12 59.87 38.16
N ALA A 328 -10.04 60.39 37.58
CA ALA A 328 -9.60 60.08 36.22
C ALA A 328 -8.41 59.10 36.19
N ILE A 329 -8.05 58.51 37.32
CA ILE A 329 -6.86 57.65 37.40
C ILE A 329 -6.96 56.40 36.52
N ASN A 330 -5.92 56.16 35.77
CA ASN A 330 -5.69 54.95 34.99
C ASN A 330 -4.18 54.66 34.97
N THR A 331 -3.73 53.78 35.79
CA THR A 331 -2.31 53.38 35.90
C THR A 331 -1.97 52.13 35.08
N GLY A 332 -2.93 51.55 34.35
CA GLY A 332 -2.74 50.31 33.59
C GLY A 332 -2.74 49.02 34.43
N ASN A 333 -3.08 49.11 35.70
CA ASN A 333 -3.14 47.96 36.63
C ASN A 333 -4.44 47.16 36.55
N GLY A 334 -5.33 47.50 35.58
CA GLY A 334 -6.63 46.83 35.38
C GLY A 334 -7.78 47.38 36.25
N TYR A 335 -7.51 48.46 37.06
CA TYR A 335 -8.49 49.20 37.86
C TYR A 335 -8.52 50.68 37.41
N TYR A 336 -9.70 51.23 37.35
CA TYR A 336 -9.93 52.54 36.73
C TYR A 336 -10.80 53.47 37.58
N GLY A 337 -10.47 54.72 37.48
CA GLY A 337 -11.27 55.78 38.10
C GLY A 337 -11.08 55.94 39.61
N GLY A 338 -11.73 56.93 40.20
CA GLY A 338 -11.58 57.24 41.61
C GLY A 338 -11.97 56.14 42.58
N LEU A 339 -12.84 55.21 42.16
CA LEU A 339 -13.29 54.09 42.93
C LEU A 339 -12.67 52.76 42.49
N GLN A 340 -11.64 52.79 41.65
CA GLN A 340 -10.84 51.64 41.22
C GLN A 340 -11.69 50.45 40.73
N PHE A 341 -12.61 50.70 39.82
CA PHE A 341 -13.41 49.68 39.20
C PHE A 341 -12.56 48.77 38.27
N ASN A 342 -12.73 47.47 38.37
CA ASN A 342 -12.40 46.62 37.25
C ASN A 342 -13.46 46.75 36.14
N LEU A 343 -13.05 46.58 34.88
CA LEU A 343 -13.92 46.80 33.72
C LEU A 343 -15.17 45.87 33.71
N GLY A 344 -15.02 44.62 34.13
CA GLY A 344 -16.12 43.65 34.17
C GLY A 344 -17.22 44.07 35.15
N THR A 345 -16.86 44.47 36.36
CA THR A 345 -17.83 45.02 37.37
C THR A 345 -18.49 46.30 36.85
N TRP A 346 -17.69 47.21 36.29
CA TRP A 346 -18.19 48.47 35.73
C TRP A 346 -19.30 48.24 34.69
N GLN A 347 -19.01 47.38 33.69
CA GLN A 347 -19.97 47.03 32.62
C GLN A 347 -21.21 46.27 33.13
N SER A 348 -21.03 45.32 34.04
CA SER A 348 -22.13 44.55 34.62
C SER A 348 -23.19 45.39 35.33
N TYR A 349 -22.79 46.56 35.82
CA TYR A 349 -23.70 47.46 36.50
C TYR A 349 -24.12 48.66 35.65
N GLY A 350 -23.84 48.60 34.32
CA GLY A 350 -24.32 49.55 33.34
C GLY A 350 -23.40 50.72 33.04
N GLY A 351 -22.10 50.56 33.37
CA GLY A 351 -21.07 51.53 32.98
C GLY A 351 -20.65 51.30 31.53
N SER A 352 -20.52 52.35 30.74
CA SER A 352 -19.97 52.31 29.38
C SER A 352 -18.56 52.90 29.35
N GLY A 353 -17.72 52.45 28.40
CA GLY A 353 -16.33 52.86 28.28
C GLY A 353 -15.47 52.51 29.50
N LEU A 354 -14.41 53.24 29.71
CA LEU A 354 -13.54 53.08 30.90
C LEU A 354 -14.06 53.91 32.07
N PRO A 355 -14.08 53.39 33.33
CA PRO A 355 -14.46 54.13 34.49
C PRO A 355 -13.68 55.46 34.65
N SER A 356 -12.38 55.46 34.31
CA SER A 356 -11.54 56.66 34.38
C SER A 356 -11.93 57.78 33.39
N ASN A 357 -12.72 57.45 32.39
CA ASN A 357 -13.25 58.44 31.42
C ASN A 357 -14.66 58.91 31.80
N ALA A 358 -15.29 58.31 32.80
CA ALA A 358 -16.60 58.68 33.27
C ALA A 358 -16.51 59.78 34.33
N SER A 359 -17.54 60.64 34.42
CA SER A 359 -17.62 61.66 35.47
C SER A 359 -17.66 61.04 36.87
N ARG A 360 -17.24 61.80 37.85
CA ARG A 360 -17.35 61.42 39.25
C ARG A 360 -18.77 60.93 39.60
N GLU A 361 -19.81 61.68 39.14
CA GLU A 361 -21.21 61.39 39.39
C GLU A 361 -21.63 60.07 38.79
N THR A 362 -21.14 59.76 37.57
CA THR A 362 -21.38 58.47 36.88
C THR A 362 -20.71 57.33 37.64
N GLN A 363 -19.45 57.52 38.07
CA GLN A 363 -18.74 56.51 38.86
C GLN A 363 -19.45 56.24 40.18
N ILE A 364 -19.95 57.28 40.89
CA ILE A 364 -20.73 57.14 42.09
C ILE A 364 -22.07 56.43 41.85
N ALA A 365 -22.76 56.76 40.77
CA ALA A 365 -24.02 56.12 40.42
C ALA A 365 -23.84 54.60 40.19
N ILE A 366 -22.80 54.20 39.49
CA ILE A 366 -22.49 52.76 39.30
C ILE A 366 -22.04 52.12 40.61
N ALA A 367 -21.17 52.78 41.39
CA ALA A 367 -20.74 52.30 42.70
C ALA A 367 -21.92 52.09 43.66
N THR A 368 -22.88 52.99 43.60
CA THR A 368 -24.10 52.87 44.43
C THR A 368 -24.87 51.59 44.05
N LYS A 369 -25.02 51.27 42.77
CA LYS A 369 -25.67 50.00 42.35
C LYS A 369 -24.85 48.78 42.81
N VAL A 370 -23.54 48.82 42.76
CA VAL A 370 -22.67 47.76 43.27
C VAL A 370 -22.86 47.55 44.75
N ARG A 371 -22.79 48.66 45.53
CA ARG A 371 -23.04 48.64 46.98
C ARG A 371 -24.42 48.04 47.34
N ASP A 372 -25.45 48.52 46.67
CA ASP A 372 -26.82 48.12 46.94
C ASP A 372 -27.03 46.61 46.63
N ALA A 373 -26.42 46.13 45.56
CA ALA A 373 -26.45 44.72 45.16
C ALA A 373 -25.64 43.81 46.12
N SER A 374 -24.54 44.30 46.69
CA SER A 374 -23.70 43.55 47.63
C SER A 374 -24.10 43.74 49.08
N GLY A 375 -25.07 44.59 49.38
CA GLY A 375 -25.52 44.86 50.76
C GLY A 375 -24.56 45.72 51.58
N GLY A 376 -23.53 46.29 50.94
CA GLY A 376 -22.52 47.11 51.61
C GLY A 376 -21.33 47.47 50.72
N TYR A 377 -20.29 47.97 51.31
CA TYR A 377 -19.08 48.44 50.59
C TYR A 377 -18.05 47.29 50.36
N GLY A 378 -18.50 46.05 50.37
CA GLY A 378 -17.62 44.87 50.24
C GLY A 378 -16.83 44.79 48.93
N ALA A 379 -17.20 45.56 47.90
CA ALA A 379 -16.42 45.67 46.66
C ALA A 379 -15.11 46.49 46.88
N TRP A 380 -14.99 47.19 47.96
CA TRP A 380 -13.82 48.04 48.36
C TRP A 380 -13.31 47.63 49.75
N PRO A 381 -12.93 46.36 50.00
CA PRO A 381 -12.78 45.83 51.34
C PRO A 381 -11.72 46.56 52.21
N GLY A 382 -10.59 46.93 51.56
CA GLY A 382 -9.51 47.60 52.26
C GLY A 382 -9.89 48.99 52.73
N CYS A 383 -10.40 49.82 51.80
CA CYS A 383 -10.79 51.20 52.10
C CYS A 383 -12.10 51.27 52.92
N ALA A 384 -13.04 50.35 52.65
CA ALA A 384 -14.26 50.28 53.45
C ALA A 384 -13.95 50.01 54.94
N ALA A 385 -13.05 49.05 55.21
CA ALA A 385 -12.63 48.73 56.59
C ALA A 385 -11.93 49.90 57.26
N SER A 386 -11.05 50.62 56.52
CA SER A 386 -10.36 51.77 57.07
C SER A 386 -11.26 52.99 57.39
N LEU A 387 -12.39 53.08 56.69
CA LEU A 387 -13.38 54.15 56.85
C LEU A 387 -14.58 53.73 57.77
N GLY A 388 -14.52 52.49 58.29
CA GLY A 388 -15.60 51.97 59.16
C GLY A 388 -16.93 51.77 58.43
N LEU A 389 -16.91 51.50 57.14
CA LEU A 389 -18.09 51.29 56.32
C LEU A 389 -18.55 49.81 56.38
N PRO A 390 -19.87 49.52 56.35
CA PRO A 390 -20.38 48.17 56.35
C PRO A 390 -19.99 47.44 55.08
N THR A 391 -19.42 46.23 55.21
CA THR A 391 -19.00 45.38 54.10
C THR A 391 -19.89 44.14 53.96
#